data_6b6f6aa1409e37aaff7522c7c9404031
#
_entry.id   6b6f6aa1409e37aaff7522c7c9404031
#
_cell.length_a   1.000
_cell.length_b   1.000
_cell.length_c   1.000
_cell.angle_alpha   90.00
_cell.angle_beta   90.00
_cell.angle_gamma   90.00
#
_symmetry.space_group_name_H-M   'P 1'
#
loop_
_entity.id
_entity.type
_entity.pdbx_description
1 polymer ?
#
loop_
_entity_poly.entity_id
_entity_poly.type
_entity_poly.pdbx_seq_one_letter_code
_entity_poly.pdbx_strand_id
1 'polypeptide(L)'
;MGAFFMSVVSAFAGAAEACRPTGALQNVEVARVVDGDTVRLRDGRSVRLIGINAPELAHNGRTTEPFAEAAKQRLQALVSASDGRLALQPGRQPRDHYGRTLAHLFDASGANLEARLLGEGLGYLVAVAPNTELTACQQAAERAARSANLGVWKRSPVLSLDRLVQSGFAVVRGRVLEVERNRGGIWLEMDGPLVLRIEPKVLKAFDAKRVMQMAGRSLEVRGWVVDRSRRGAVPAGKARWQMSVTDPAMLEWLP
;
A
#
# COMPACT_ATOMS: atom_id res chain seq x y z
N MET A 1 -28.54 37.24 -9.80
CA MET A 1 -27.47 36.70 -8.93
C MET A 1 -27.30 35.22 -9.26
N GLY A 2 -26.34 34.90 -10.12
CA GLY A 2 -26.09 33.53 -10.57
C GLY A 2 -24.97 32.91 -9.71
N ALA A 3 -25.26 31.82 -9.03
CA ALA A 3 -24.29 31.07 -8.26
C ALA A 3 -23.42 30.22 -9.21
N PHE A 4 -22.14 30.51 -9.22
CA PHE A 4 -21.12 29.70 -9.91
C PHE A 4 -20.85 28.45 -9.09
N PHE A 5 -21.41 27.31 -9.49
CA PHE A 5 -20.95 26.00 -9.04
C PHE A 5 -19.75 25.58 -9.88
N MET A 6 -18.58 25.85 -9.37
CA MET A 6 -17.33 25.44 -10.01
C MET A 6 -17.05 23.97 -9.66
N SER A 7 -17.09 23.12 -10.66
CA SER A 7 -16.84 21.66 -10.60
C SER A 7 -15.44 21.35 -10.12
N VAL A 8 -15.32 20.79 -8.92
CA VAL A 8 -14.06 20.23 -8.35
C VAL A 8 -13.75 18.81 -8.87
N VAL A 9 -14.46 18.35 -9.92
CA VAL A 9 -14.39 16.94 -10.39
C VAL A 9 -13.15 16.63 -11.25
N SER A 10 -12.41 17.62 -11.73
CA SER A 10 -11.37 17.40 -12.76
C SER A 10 -10.02 16.86 -12.26
N ALA A 11 -9.67 16.98 -10.97
CA ALA A 11 -8.34 16.60 -10.48
C ALA A 11 -8.16 15.09 -10.28
N PHE A 12 -9.24 14.35 -10.01
CA PHE A 12 -9.16 12.91 -9.75
C PHE A 12 -9.03 12.06 -11.01
N ALA A 13 -9.60 12.49 -12.13
CA ALA A 13 -9.49 11.78 -13.40
C ALA A 13 -8.03 11.74 -13.91
N GLY A 14 -7.27 12.82 -13.72
CA GLY A 14 -5.91 12.92 -14.24
C GLY A 14 -4.90 11.94 -13.62
N ALA A 15 -4.96 11.70 -12.29
CA ALA A 15 -4.02 10.78 -11.65
C ALA A 15 -4.29 9.31 -12.02
N ALA A 16 -5.55 8.91 -12.15
CA ALA A 16 -5.92 7.56 -12.58
C ALA A 16 -5.60 7.30 -14.06
N GLU A 17 -5.67 8.30 -14.92
CA GLU A 17 -5.26 8.20 -16.32
C GLU A 17 -3.75 8.00 -16.49
N ALA A 18 -2.94 8.55 -15.61
CA ALA A 18 -1.48 8.40 -15.65
C ALA A 18 -1.01 6.96 -15.36
N CYS A 19 -1.81 6.13 -14.67
CA CYS A 19 -1.50 4.74 -14.36
C CYS A 19 -1.95 3.82 -15.49
N ARG A 20 -1.19 3.83 -16.60
CA ARG A 20 -1.44 2.99 -17.77
C ARG A 20 -0.69 1.66 -17.68
N PRO A 21 -1.14 0.62 -18.40
CA PRO A 21 -0.38 -0.63 -18.48
C PRO A 21 1.04 -0.38 -19.00
N THR A 22 2.01 -1.08 -18.41
CA THR A 22 3.43 -1.01 -18.78
C THR A 22 3.94 -2.31 -19.39
N GLY A 23 3.11 -3.36 -19.42
CA GLY A 23 3.46 -4.70 -19.88
C GLY A 23 2.33 -5.41 -20.61
N ALA A 24 2.55 -6.70 -20.89
CA ALA A 24 1.57 -7.53 -21.56
C ALA A 24 0.28 -7.67 -20.74
N LEU A 25 -0.85 -7.61 -21.42
CA LEU A 25 -2.18 -7.70 -20.84
C LEU A 25 -2.83 -9.05 -21.16
N GLN A 26 -3.56 -9.57 -20.18
CA GLN A 26 -4.43 -10.74 -20.31
C GLN A 26 -5.88 -10.30 -20.10
N ASN A 27 -6.77 -10.61 -21.03
CA ASN A 27 -8.19 -10.42 -20.80
C ASN A 27 -8.69 -11.44 -19.79
N VAL A 28 -9.37 -10.97 -18.75
CA VAL A 28 -9.90 -11.81 -17.67
C VAL A 28 -11.34 -11.46 -17.36
N GLU A 29 -12.07 -12.42 -16.81
CA GLU A 29 -13.43 -12.22 -16.30
C GLU A 29 -13.45 -12.38 -14.80
N VAL A 30 -13.96 -11.37 -14.08
CA VAL A 30 -14.14 -11.39 -12.63
C VAL A 30 -15.45 -12.11 -12.31
N ALA A 31 -15.36 -13.16 -11.48
CA ALA A 31 -16.52 -13.86 -10.97
C ALA A 31 -17.13 -13.13 -9.75
N ARG A 32 -16.27 -12.61 -8.86
CA ARG A 32 -16.72 -11.83 -7.69
C ARG A 32 -15.58 -11.01 -7.09
N VAL A 33 -15.91 -9.92 -6.43
CA VAL A 33 -15.03 -9.14 -5.57
C VAL A 33 -15.07 -9.76 -4.16
N VAL A 34 -13.88 -10.01 -3.59
CA VAL A 34 -13.74 -10.59 -2.24
C VAL A 34 -13.74 -9.49 -1.19
N ASP A 35 -12.85 -8.51 -1.36
CA ASP A 35 -12.65 -7.32 -0.53
C ASP A 35 -12.17 -6.14 -1.39
N GLY A 36 -11.63 -5.08 -0.78
CA GLY A 36 -11.22 -3.86 -1.49
C GLY A 36 -9.97 -4.01 -2.36
N ASP A 37 -9.23 -5.13 -2.28
CA ASP A 37 -8.01 -5.36 -3.05
C ASP A 37 -7.83 -6.78 -3.57
N THR A 38 -8.88 -7.59 -3.49
CA THR A 38 -8.85 -9.00 -3.92
C THR A 38 -10.10 -9.35 -4.73
N VAL A 39 -9.88 -9.95 -5.89
CA VAL A 39 -10.96 -10.48 -6.73
C VAL A 39 -10.77 -11.98 -7.01
N ARG A 40 -11.87 -12.67 -7.32
CA ARG A 40 -11.86 -14.04 -7.82
C ARG A 40 -12.25 -14.02 -9.30
N LEU A 41 -11.42 -14.61 -10.15
CA LEU A 41 -11.69 -14.75 -11.58
C LEU A 41 -12.57 -15.99 -11.85
N ARG A 42 -13.22 -16.00 -13.03
CA ARG A 42 -14.01 -17.15 -13.48
C ARG A 42 -13.18 -18.41 -13.72
N ASP A 43 -11.89 -18.27 -14.05
CA ASP A 43 -10.94 -19.37 -14.19
C ASP A 43 -10.45 -19.94 -12.85
N GLY A 44 -10.99 -19.45 -11.73
CA GLY A 44 -10.68 -19.92 -10.39
C GLY A 44 -9.51 -19.21 -9.70
N ARG A 45 -8.72 -18.39 -10.41
CA ARG A 45 -7.62 -17.64 -9.79
C ARG A 45 -8.13 -16.61 -8.77
N SER A 46 -7.45 -16.52 -7.64
CA SER A 46 -7.58 -15.40 -6.71
C SER A 46 -6.52 -14.37 -7.08
N VAL A 47 -6.91 -13.14 -7.33
CA VAL A 47 -6.01 -12.04 -7.71
C VAL A 47 -5.95 -11.04 -6.57
N ARG A 48 -4.75 -10.81 -6.02
CA ARG A 48 -4.45 -9.74 -5.08
C ARG A 48 -3.88 -8.56 -5.88
N LEU A 49 -4.54 -7.43 -5.78
CA LEU A 49 -4.15 -6.21 -6.49
C LEU A 49 -2.81 -5.68 -5.96
N ILE A 50 -1.91 -5.33 -6.88
CA ILE A 50 -0.60 -4.77 -6.57
C ILE A 50 -0.74 -3.27 -6.32
N GLY A 51 0.04 -2.75 -5.34
CA GLY A 51 0.14 -1.31 -5.11
C GLY A 51 -0.88 -0.75 -4.12
N ILE A 52 -1.85 -1.54 -3.69
CA ILE A 52 -2.87 -1.12 -2.72
C ILE A 52 -2.98 -2.10 -1.56
N ASN A 53 -3.25 -1.61 -0.37
CA ASN A 53 -3.75 -2.35 0.77
C ASN A 53 -5.06 -1.72 1.22
N ALA A 54 -6.17 -2.37 0.92
CA ALA A 54 -7.47 -1.92 1.36
C ALA A 54 -7.70 -2.27 2.84
N PRO A 55 -8.56 -1.53 3.56
CA PRO A 55 -9.00 -1.93 4.88
C PRO A 55 -9.68 -3.30 4.85
N GLU A 56 -9.46 -4.09 5.91
CA GLU A 56 -9.87 -5.49 5.99
C GLU A 56 -11.33 -5.63 6.45
N LEU A 57 -12.07 -6.51 5.80
CA LEU A 57 -13.37 -6.97 6.26
C LEU A 57 -13.22 -7.88 7.48
N ALA A 58 -14.30 -8.02 8.25
CA ALA A 58 -14.36 -8.95 9.38
C ALA A 58 -13.93 -10.36 8.94
N HIS A 59 -12.89 -10.88 9.57
CA HIS A 59 -12.36 -12.20 9.29
C HIS A 59 -11.67 -12.78 10.54
N ASN A 60 -11.88 -14.09 10.82
CA ASN A 60 -11.24 -14.80 11.93
C ASN A 60 -11.32 -14.07 13.29
N GLY A 61 -12.50 -13.54 13.62
CA GLY A 61 -12.73 -12.87 14.90
C GLY A 61 -12.25 -11.42 14.99
N ARG A 62 -11.73 -10.85 13.90
CA ARG A 62 -11.44 -9.41 13.80
C ARG A 62 -12.70 -8.66 13.34
N THR A 63 -12.86 -7.44 13.81
CA THR A 63 -13.92 -6.52 13.36
C THR A 63 -13.56 -5.93 11.97
N THR A 64 -14.60 -5.58 11.21
CA THR A 64 -14.42 -4.83 9.95
C THR A 64 -13.73 -3.50 10.24
N GLU A 65 -12.67 -3.23 9.48
CA GLU A 65 -11.98 -1.95 9.53
C GLU A 65 -12.82 -0.83 8.89
N PRO A 66 -12.69 0.42 9.35
CA PRO A 66 -13.33 1.56 8.71
C PRO A 66 -13.01 1.63 7.21
N PHE A 67 -14.02 1.89 6.37
CA PHE A 67 -13.96 1.94 4.90
C PHE A 67 -13.76 0.60 4.18
N ALA A 68 -13.66 -0.55 4.86
CA ALA A 68 -13.51 -1.85 4.18
C ALA A 68 -14.67 -2.17 3.24
N GLU A 69 -15.92 -2.00 3.72
CA GLU A 69 -17.11 -2.19 2.89
C GLU A 69 -17.17 -1.20 1.73
N ALA A 70 -16.80 0.07 1.96
CA ALA A 70 -16.78 1.09 0.91
C ALA A 70 -15.76 0.74 -0.19
N ALA A 71 -14.56 0.26 0.20
CA ALA A 71 -13.54 -0.18 -0.74
C ALA A 71 -14.01 -1.36 -1.60
N LYS A 72 -14.62 -2.37 -0.96
CA LYS A 72 -15.19 -3.53 -1.66
C LYS A 72 -16.30 -3.12 -2.62
N GLN A 73 -17.27 -2.32 -2.15
CA GLN A 73 -18.39 -1.85 -2.98
C GLN A 73 -17.90 -1.03 -4.17
N ARG A 74 -16.88 -0.19 -3.95
CA ARG A 74 -16.29 0.60 -5.04
C ARG A 74 -15.59 -0.27 -6.06
N LEU A 75 -14.77 -1.24 -5.62
CA LEU A 75 -14.14 -2.19 -6.54
C LEU A 75 -15.21 -2.98 -7.32
N GLN A 76 -16.28 -3.41 -6.65
CA GLN A 76 -17.42 -4.08 -7.32
C GLN A 76 -18.06 -3.19 -8.39
N ALA A 77 -18.27 -1.91 -8.10
CA ALA A 77 -18.82 -0.96 -9.06
C ALA A 77 -17.89 -0.77 -10.28
N LEU A 78 -16.57 -0.70 -10.08
CA LEU A 78 -15.59 -0.61 -11.16
C LEU A 78 -15.59 -1.86 -12.04
N VAL A 79 -15.66 -3.04 -11.43
CA VAL A 79 -15.77 -4.32 -12.14
C VAL A 79 -17.07 -4.39 -12.93
N SER A 80 -18.19 -4.01 -12.33
CA SER A 80 -19.51 -4.04 -12.97
C SER A 80 -19.60 -3.06 -14.14
N ALA A 81 -18.97 -1.89 -14.04
CA ALA A 81 -18.91 -0.91 -15.14
C ALA A 81 -18.16 -1.43 -16.37
N SER A 82 -17.41 -2.52 -16.23
CA SER A 82 -16.70 -3.21 -17.32
C SER A 82 -17.35 -4.57 -17.66
N ASP A 83 -18.60 -4.82 -17.28
CA ASP A 83 -19.29 -6.11 -17.42
C ASP A 83 -18.48 -7.31 -16.88
N GLY A 84 -17.69 -7.09 -15.85
CA GLY A 84 -16.79 -8.08 -15.29
C GLY A 84 -15.54 -8.37 -16.12
N ARG A 85 -15.36 -7.71 -17.26
CA ARG A 85 -14.23 -7.94 -18.18
C ARG A 85 -13.16 -6.88 -17.97
N LEU A 86 -11.97 -7.31 -17.59
CA LEU A 86 -10.84 -6.45 -17.27
C LEU A 86 -9.59 -6.91 -18.00
N ALA A 87 -8.63 -6.02 -18.15
CA ALA A 87 -7.28 -6.35 -18.56
C ALA A 87 -6.40 -6.55 -17.31
N LEU A 88 -5.68 -7.67 -17.24
CA LEU A 88 -4.80 -8.04 -16.16
C LEU A 88 -3.35 -7.93 -16.62
N GLN A 89 -2.53 -7.18 -15.90
CA GLN A 89 -1.07 -7.16 -16.05
C GLN A 89 -0.46 -7.91 -14.84
N PRO A 90 0.16 -9.08 -15.04
CA PRO A 90 0.81 -9.80 -13.96
C PRO A 90 2.02 -9.03 -13.43
N GLY A 91 2.27 -9.12 -12.13
CA GLY A 91 3.49 -8.60 -11.53
C GLY A 91 4.72 -9.39 -11.94
N ARG A 92 5.91 -8.81 -11.76
CA ARG A 92 7.20 -9.50 -11.97
C ARG A 92 7.33 -10.73 -11.08
N GLN A 93 6.89 -10.65 -9.84
CA GLN A 93 6.58 -11.79 -8.99
C GLN A 93 5.09 -12.09 -9.16
N PRO A 94 4.72 -13.17 -9.88
CA PRO A 94 3.33 -13.37 -10.28
C PRO A 94 2.44 -13.98 -9.19
N ARG A 95 3.02 -14.45 -8.07
CA ARG A 95 2.28 -15.08 -6.97
C ARG A 95 2.85 -14.69 -5.61
N ASP A 96 1.97 -14.59 -4.63
CA ASP A 96 2.35 -14.46 -3.23
C ASP A 96 2.53 -15.86 -2.57
N HIS A 97 2.92 -15.85 -1.30
CA HIS A 97 3.11 -17.08 -0.51
C HIS A 97 1.81 -17.82 -0.17
N TYR A 98 0.65 -17.20 -0.40
CA TYR A 98 -0.66 -17.84 -0.28
C TYR A 98 -1.13 -18.44 -1.60
N GLY A 99 -0.35 -18.31 -2.68
CA GLY A 99 -0.69 -18.79 -4.02
C GLY A 99 -1.62 -17.86 -4.81
N ARG A 100 -1.97 -16.68 -4.29
CA ARG A 100 -2.77 -15.69 -5.02
C ARG A 100 -1.95 -15.11 -6.17
N THR A 101 -2.58 -14.87 -7.32
CA THR A 101 -1.97 -14.12 -8.42
C THR A 101 -1.78 -12.67 -8.00
N LEU A 102 -0.59 -12.11 -8.20
CA LEU A 102 -0.29 -10.70 -8.00
C LEU A 102 -0.37 -10.00 -9.35
N ALA A 103 -1.26 -9.02 -9.48
CA ALA A 103 -1.49 -8.33 -10.75
C ALA A 103 -2.06 -6.93 -10.55
N HIS A 104 -1.92 -6.11 -11.59
CA HIS A 104 -2.70 -4.89 -11.77
C HIS A 104 -3.93 -5.18 -12.63
N LEU A 105 -5.04 -4.49 -12.34
CA LEU A 105 -6.26 -4.54 -13.14
C LEU A 105 -6.55 -3.20 -13.80
N PHE A 106 -7.01 -3.28 -15.04
CA PHE A 106 -7.36 -2.12 -15.86
C PHE A 106 -8.73 -2.31 -16.49
N ASP A 107 -9.48 -1.23 -16.58
CA ASP A 107 -10.74 -1.19 -17.34
C ASP A 107 -10.50 -1.10 -18.86
N ALA A 108 -11.58 -1.09 -19.64
CA ALA A 108 -11.52 -1.01 -21.09
C ALA A 108 -10.86 0.29 -21.62
N SER A 109 -10.83 1.36 -20.82
CA SER A 109 -10.12 2.60 -21.15
C SER A 109 -8.61 2.52 -20.85
N GLY A 110 -8.16 1.44 -20.23
CA GLY A 110 -6.79 1.26 -19.73
C GLY A 110 -6.53 2.01 -18.43
N ALA A 111 -7.54 2.42 -17.68
CA ALA A 111 -7.35 3.05 -16.38
C ALA A 111 -7.16 2.01 -15.29
N ASN A 112 -6.15 2.22 -14.43
CA ASN A 112 -5.81 1.31 -13.35
C ASN A 112 -6.83 1.39 -12.20
N LEU A 113 -7.40 0.25 -11.80
CA LEU A 113 -8.44 0.20 -10.77
C LEU A 113 -7.88 0.56 -9.39
N GLU A 114 -6.67 0.10 -9.08
CA GLU A 114 -6.00 0.38 -7.82
C GLU A 114 -5.76 1.89 -7.63
N ALA A 115 -5.32 2.58 -8.68
CA ALA A 115 -5.11 4.02 -8.64
C ALA A 115 -6.42 4.78 -8.42
N ARG A 116 -7.55 4.30 -8.97
CA ARG A 116 -8.87 4.88 -8.68
C ARG A 116 -9.25 4.72 -7.22
N LEU A 117 -9.08 3.52 -6.65
CA LEU A 117 -9.37 3.27 -5.23
C LEU A 117 -8.48 4.12 -4.32
N LEU A 118 -7.19 4.22 -4.61
CA LEU A 118 -6.25 5.07 -3.89
C LEU A 118 -6.63 6.55 -3.98
N GLY A 119 -7.01 7.04 -5.17
CA GLY A 119 -7.45 8.42 -5.41
C GLY A 119 -8.74 8.78 -4.70
N GLU A 120 -9.58 7.81 -4.37
CA GLU A 120 -10.79 7.97 -3.57
C GLU A 120 -10.55 7.74 -2.05
N GLY A 121 -9.30 7.43 -1.65
CA GLY A 121 -8.95 7.17 -0.26
C GLY A 121 -9.51 5.84 0.27
N LEU A 122 -9.67 4.85 -0.59
CA LEU A 122 -10.23 3.54 -0.24
C LEU A 122 -9.16 2.46 -0.01
N GLY A 123 -7.95 2.89 0.25
CA GLY A 123 -6.82 2.04 0.59
C GLY A 123 -5.55 2.84 0.81
N TYR A 124 -4.50 2.13 1.16
CA TYR A 124 -3.16 2.65 1.38
C TYR A 124 -2.23 2.17 0.27
N LEU A 125 -1.40 3.05 -0.27
CA LEU A 125 -0.33 2.64 -1.16
C LEU A 125 0.61 1.67 -0.44
N VAL A 126 0.95 0.57 -1.11
CA VAL A 126 2.01 -0.34 -0.69
C VAL A 126 2.90 -0.68 -1.89
N ALA A 127 4.19 -0.52 -1.73
CA ALA A 127 5.17 -0.81 -2.77
C ALA A 127 6.02 -2.01 -2.34
N VAL A 128 5.64 -3.21 -2.79
CA VAL A 128 6.31 -4.46 -2.43
C VAL A 128 7.15 -4.95 -3.60
N ALA A 129 8.47 -4.76 -3.50
CA ALA A 129 9.39 -5.22 -4.53
C ALA A 129 9.32 -6.75 -4.74
N PRO A 130 9.41 -7.23 -6.00
CA PRO A 130 9.79 -6.50 -7.21
C PRO A 130 8.61 -5.85 -7.97
N ASN A 131 7.38 -5.89 -7.48
CA ASN A 131 6.17 -5.42 -8.14
C ASN A 131 5.91 -3.94 -7.85
N THR A 132 6.69 -3.05 -8.46
CA THR A 132 6.66 -1.60 -8.16
C THR A 132 6.52 -0.71 -9.41
N GLU A 133 6.11 -1.29 -10.55
CA GLU A 133 6.07 -0.60 -11.84
C GLU A 133 5.15 0.63 -11.86
N LEU A 134 3.99 0.54 -11.17
CA LEU A 134 3.01 1.63 -11.14
C LEU A 134 3.07 2.46 -9.85
N THR A 135 4.06 2.23 -8.98
CA THR A 135 4.15 2.87 -7.67
C THR A 135 4.08 4.40 -7.75
N ALA A 136 4.78 5.02 -8.71
CA ALA A 136 4.84 6.48 -8.81
C ALA A 136 3.45 7.11 -9.09
N CYS A 137 2.70 6.57 -10.05
CA CYS A 137 1.39 7.09 -10.38
C CYS A 137 0.34 6.74 -9.31
N GLN A 138 0.40 5.54 -8.72
CA GLN A 138 -0.45 5.14 -7.60
C GLN A 138 -0.20 6.02 -6.36
N GLN A 139 1.05 6.39 -6.10
CA GLN A 139 1.41 7.32 -5.03
C GLN A 139 0.85 8.73 -5.28
N ALA A 140 0.86 9.20 -6.54
CA ALA A 140 0.25 10.48 -6.88
C ALA A 140 -1.27 10.48 -6.61
N ALA A 141 -1.96 9.38 -6.96
CA ALA A 141 -3.38 9.21 -6.67
C ALA A 141 -3.67 9.22 -5.17
N GLU A 142 -2.90 8.47 -4.36
CA GLU A 142 -3.05 8.48 -2.91
C GLU A 142 -2.77 9.86 -2.30
N ARG A 143 -1.73 10.56 -2.75
CA ARG A 143 -1.42 11.92 -2.27
C ARG A 143 -2.56 12.90 -2.51
N ALA A 144 -3.21 12.82 -3.66
CA ALA A 144 -4.39 13.62 -3.97
C ALA A 144 -5.54 13.34 -2.98
N ALA A 145 -5.84 12.06 -2.72
CA ALA A 145 -6.85 11.66 -1.75
C ALA A 145 -6.51 12.11 -0.33
N ARG A 146 -5.25 11.99 0.07
CA ARG A 146 -4.75 12.43 1.39
C ARG A 146 -4.89 13.94 1.55
N SER A 147 -4.48 14.73 0.56
CA SER A 147 -4.60 16.20 0.57
C SER A 147 -6.06 16.65 0.63
N ALA A 148 -6.97 15.90 0.02
CA ALA A 148 -8.41 16.17 0.04
C ALA A 148 -9.14 15.55 1.25
N ASN A 149 -8.42 14.87 2.16
CA ASN A 149 -8.97 14.19 3.33
C ASN A 149 -10.08 13.19 2.98
N LEU A 150 -9.89 12.38 1.93
CA LEU A 150 -10.88 11.40 1.49
C LEU A 150 -10.72 10.04 2.18
N GLY A 151 -11.82 9.32 2.33
CA GLY A 151 -11.84 7.93 2.78
C GLY A 151 -11.05 7.71 4.09
N VAL A 152 -10.07 6.82 4.07
CA VAL A 152 -9.20 6.50 5.23
C VAL A 152 -8.41 7.71 5.75
N TRP A 153 -8.25 8.75 4.93
CA TRP A 153 -7.53 9.98 5.28
C TRP A 153 -8.41 11.03 5.99
N LYS A 154 -9.73 10.82 6.10
CA LYS A 154 -10.64 11.71 6.87
C LYS A 154 -10.23 11.87 8.33
N ARG A 155 -9.72 10.79 8.92
CA ARG A 155 -9.10 10.80 10.23
C ARG A 155 -7.72 10.22 10.06
N SER A 156 -6.69 10.93 10.52
CA SER A 156 -5.31 10.47 10.34
C SER A 156 -5.15 9.01 10.78
N PRO A 157 -4.79 8.08 9.87
CA PRO A 157 -4.53 6.69 10.23
C PRO A 157 -3.11 6.51 10.79
N VAL A 158 -2.35 7.61 10.89
CA VAL A 158 -0.94 7.59 11.28
C VAL A 158 -0.84 7.39 12.78
N LEU A 159 -0.20 6.29 13.18
CA LEU A 159 0.05 5.96 14.57
C LEU A 159 1.38 6.57 15.04
N SER A 160 1.43 7.02 16.29
CA SER A 160 2.68 7.22 16.99
C SER A 160 3.27 5.87 17.44
N LEU A 161 4.58 5.82 17.67
CA LEU A 161 5.29 4.57 18.01
C LEU A 161 4.78 3.91 19.29
N ASP A 162 4.35 4.68 20.29
CA ASP A 162 3.77 4.21 21.55
C ASP A 162 2.43 3.49 21.38
N ARG A 163 1.70 3.80 20.30
CA ARG A 163 0.44 3.13 19.95
C ARG A 163 0.60 1.85 19.14
N LEU A 164 1.83 1.49 18.81
CA LEU A 164 2.12 0.26 18.07
C LEU A 164 2.12 -0.94 19.02
N VAL A 165 0.97 -1.59 19.16
CA VAL A 165 0.76 -2.67 20.15
C VAL A 165 0.47 -4.04 19.53
N GLN A 166 0.30 -4.12 18.20
CA GLN A 166 -0.05 -5.35 17.49
C GLN A 166 0.62 -5.49 16.13
N SER A 167 0.70 -6.73 15.64
CA SER A 167 1.13 -7.04 14.27
C SER A 167 0.04 -6.68 13.27
N GLY A 168 0.42 -6.35 12.04
CA GLY A 168 -0.49 -6.03 10.94
C GLY A 168 0.02 -4.85 10.13
N PHE A 169 -0.79 -4.40 9.17
CA PHE A 169 -0.47 -3.20 8.41
C PHE A 169 -0.60 -1.96 9.31
N ALA A 170 0.35 -1.05 9.18
CA ALA A 170 0.33 0.22 9.91
C ALA A 170 1.01 1.32 9.09
N VAL A 171 0.53 2.55 9.30
CA VAL A 171 1.22 3.79 8.93
C VAL A 171 1.70 4.40 10.24
N VAL A 172 3.01 4.54 10.41
CA VAL A 172 3.62 4.92 11.69
C VAL A 172 4.50 6.14 11.48
N ARG A 173 4.45 7.09 12.41
CA ARG A 173 5.34 8.24 12.45
C ARG A 173 6.26 8.14 13.67
N GLY A 174 7.55 8.41 13.46
CA GLY A 174 8.52 8.44 14.53
C GLY A 174 9.86 9.02 14.11
N ARG A 175 10.74 9.18 15.08
CA ARG A 175 12.11 9.64 14.89
C ARG A 175 13.04 8.45 14.77
N VAL A 176 14.02 8.52 13.88
CA VAL A 176 15.11 7.54 13.78
C VAL A 176 16.16 7.89 14.83
N LEU A 177 16.50 6.95 15.71
CA LEU A 177 17.57 7.12 16.70
C LEU A 177 18.92 6.78 16.09
N GLU A 178 18.99 5.62 15.44
CA GLU A 178 20.24 5.07 14.93
C GLU A 178 20.02 4.39 13.59
N VAL A 179 21.04 4.41 12.74
CA VAL A 179 21.06 3.67 11.48
C VAL A 179 22.30 2.79 11.47
N GLU A 180 22.09 1.49 11.32
CA GLU A 180 23.15 0.49 11.23
C GLU A 180 23.11 -0.20 9.87
N ARG A 181 24.28 -0.46 9.28
CA ARG A 181 24.42 -1.29 8.09
C ARG A 181 25.25 -2.52 8.41
N ASN A 182 24.67 -3.69 8.16
CA ASN A 182 25.35 -4.98 8.35
C ASN A 182 24.98 -5.96 7.21
N ARG A 183 25.37 -7.24 7.34
CA ARG A 183 25.08 -8.29 6.33
C ARG A 183 23.56 -8.51 6.13
N GLY A 184 22.74 -8.17 7.10
CA GLY A 184 21.27 -8.29 7.05
C GLY A 184 20.57 -7.13 6.33
N GLY A 185 21.31 -6.08 5.95
CA GLY A 185 20.78 -4.89 5.30
C GLY A 185 21.05 -3.61 6.07
N ILE A 186 20.18 -2.60 5.87
CA ILE A 186 20.17 -1.37 6.67
C ILE A 186 19.03 -1.48 7.68
N TRP A 187 19.35 -1.14 8.92
CA TRP A 187 18.44 -1.14 10.05
C TRP A 187 18.30 0.28 10.59
N LEU A 188 17.07 0.74 10.79
CA LEU A 188 16.77 2.04 11.37
C LEU A 188 16.03 1.78 12.69
N GLU A 189 16.71 1.96 13.80
CA GLU A 189 16.10 1.88 15.15
C GLU A 189 15.31 3.17 15.36
N MET A 190 14.02 3.03 15.67
CA MET A 190 13.13 4.15 15.90
C MET A 190 13.12 4.53 17.39
N ASP A 191 12.70 5.75 17.68
CA ASP A 191 12.47 6.24 19.06
C ASP A 191 11.21 5.58 19.64
N GLY A 192 11.31 4.28 19.92
CA GLY A 192 10.20 3.44 20.37
C GLY A 192 10.39 1.96 20.00
N PRO A 193 9.34 1.15 20.08
CA PRO A 193 9.46 -0.31 19.98
C PRO A 193 9.58 -0.85 18.55
N LEU A 194 9.86 -0.01 17.55
CA LEU A 194 9.92 -0.38 16.13
C LEU A 194 11.32 -0.26 15.55
N VAL A 195 11.74 -1.27 14.80
CA VAL A 195 12.90 -1.21 13.90
C VAL A 195 12.47 -1.40 12.46
N LEU A 196 12.98 -0.55 11.56
CA LEU A 196 12.79 -0.71 10.13
C LEU A 196 13.95 -1.50 9.53
N ARG A 197 13.66 -2.35 8.56
CA ARG A 197 14.67 -3.12 7.86
C ARG A 197 14.56 -2.95 6.36
N ILE A 198 15.67 -2.56 5.73
CA ILE A 198 15.84 -2.55 4.27
C ILE A 198 16.78 -3.70 3.92
N GLU A 199 16.25 -4.76 3.33
CA GLU A 199 17.04 -5.96 3.00
C GLU A 199 18.03 -5.71 1.86
N PRO A 200 19.17 -6.45 1.81
CA PRO A 200 20.19 -6.28 0.77
C PRO A 200 19.63 -6.37 -0.65
N LYS A 201 18.68 -7.27 -0.90
CA LYS A 201 18.08 -7.50 -2.22
C LYS A 201 17.34 -6.29 -2.81
N VAL A 202 16.88 -5.36 -1.95
CA VAL A 202 16.13 -4.16 -2.37
C VAL A 202 16.93 -2.87 -2.24
N LEU A 203 18.14 -2.90 -1.68
CA LEU A 203 18.97 -1.71 -1.44
C LEU A 203 19.23 -0.87 -2.69
N LYS A 204 19.26 -1.49 -3.87
CA LYS A 204 19.47 -0.78 -5.15
C LYS A 204 18.37 0.22 -5.49
N ALA A 205 17.17 0.06 -4.91
CA ALA A 205 16.06 0.99 -5.08
C ALA A 205 16.17 2.24 -4.18
N PHE A 206 17.06 2.21 -3.19
CA PHE A 206 17.24 3.27 -2.21
C PHE A 206 18.52 4.07 -2.48
N ASP A 207 18.47 5.36 -2.20
CA ASP A 207 19.69 6.15 -1.98
C ASP A 207 20.28 5.77 -0.61
N ALA A 208 21.22 4.81 -0.64
CA ALA A 208 21.83 4.28 0.58
C ALA A 208 22.54 5.37 1.39
N LYS A 209 23.16 6.38 0.74
CA LYS A 209 23.80 7.51 1.44
C LYS A 209 22.79 8.33 2.21
N ARG A 210 21.67 8.64 1.59
CA ARG A 210 20.57 9.37 2.22
C ARG A 210 19.96 8.57 3.39
N VAL A 211 19.76 7.25 3.21
CA VAL A 211 19.26 6.38 4.29
C VAL A 211 20.21 6.38 5.48
N MET A 212 21.53 6.27 5.27
CA MET A 212 22.52 6.29 6.35
C MET A 212 22.57 7.62 7.12
N GLN A 213 22.04 8.71 6.55
CA GLN A 213 21.97 10.04 7.17
C GLN A 213 20.64 10.30 7.88
N MET A 214 19.83 9.26 8.12
CA MET A 214 18.50 9.41 8.72
C MET A 214 18.49 9.54 10.25
N ALA A 215 19.58 9.22 10.91
CA ALA A 215 19.67 9.37 12.37
C ALA A 215 19.29 10.79 12.81
N GLY A 216 18.41 10.91 13.80
CA GLY A 216 17.86 12.16 14.29
C GLY A 216 16.71 12.75 13.47
N ARG A 217 16.37 12.19 12.30
CA ARG A 217 15.27 12.68 11.45
C ARG A 217 13.95 12.01 11.80
N SER A 218 12.85 12.73 11.59
CA SER A 218 11.50 12.18 11.66
C SER A 218 11.05 11.68 10.29
N LEU A 219 10.31 10.58 10.29
CA LEU A 219 9.73 10.01 9.09
C LEU A 219 8.36 9.39 9.36
N GLU A 220 7.58 9.25 8.32
CA GLU A 220 6.42 8.38 8.27
C GLU A 220 6.77 7.16 7.44
N VAL A 221 6.42 5.99 7.93
CA VAL A 221 6.65 4.71 7.27
C VAL A 221 5.38 3.89 7.28
N ARG A 222 5.17 3.10 6.25
CA ARG A 222 4.04 2.19 6.13
C ARG A 222 4.47 0.79 5.75
N GLY A 223 3.72 -0.20 6.21
CA GLY A 223 4.00 -1.59 5.90
C GLY A 223 3.47 -2.54 6.96
N TRP A 224 3.85 -3.80 6.84
CA TRP A 224 3.44 -4.83 7.78
C TRP A 224 4.42 -4.92 8.95
N VAL A 225 3.87 -4.69 10.13
CA VAL A 225 4.56 -4.86 11.41
C VAL A 225 4.49 -6.32 11.82
N VAL A 226 5.64 -6.89 12.17
CA VAL A 226 5.76 -8.24 12.70
C VAL A 226 6.33 -8.23 14.11
N ASP A 227 5.82 -9.10 14.97
CA ASP A 227 6.32 -9.30 16.32
C ASP A 227 7.56 -10.21 16.29
N ARG A 228 8.72 -9.66 16.60
CA ARG A 228 9.99 -10.40 16.64
C ARG A 228 10.02 -11.44 17.76
N SER A 229 9.26 -11.23 18.84
CA SER A 229 9.21 -12.16 19.97
C SER A 229 8.60 -13.53 19.60
N ARG A 230 7.84 -13.58 18.50
CA ARG A 230 7.31 -14.86 17.97
C ARG A 230 8.38 -15.76 17.34
N ARG A 231 9.57 -15.22 17.08
CA ARG A 231 10.71 -15.94 16.47
C ARG A 231 11.83 -16.25 17.48
N GLY A 232 11.63 -15.90 18.75
CA GLY A 232 12.60 -16.05 19.84
C GLY A 232 12.64 -14.83 20.75
N ALA A 233 13.41 -14.93 21.85
CA ALA A 233 13.56 -13.81 22.76
C ALA A 233 14.17 -12.58 22.06
N VAL A 234 13.55 -11.43 22.24
CA VAL A 234 14.12 -10.16 21.77
C VAL A 234 15.12 -9.70 22.81
N PRO A 235 16.39 -9.44 22.45
CA PRO A 235 17.39 -8.98 23.39
C PRO A 235 16.97 -7.69 24.10
N ALA A 236 17.38 -7.52 25.34
CA ALA A 236 17.11 -6.30 26.10
C ALA A 236 17.61 -5.06 25.33
N GLY A 237 16.83 -4.00 25.32
CA GLY A 237 17.11 -2.76 24.60
C GLY A 237 16.87 -2.80 23.07
N LYS A 238 16.44 -3.94 22.51
CA LYS A 238 16.10 -4.03 21.09
C LYS A 238 14.58 -3.93 20.86
N ALA A 239 14.21 -3.34 19.70
CA ALA A 239 12.83 -3.15 19.32
C ALA A 239 12.07 -4.48 19.17
N ARG A 240 10.88 -4.58 19.78
CA ARG A 240 9.99 -5.73 19.68
C ARG A 240 9.42 -5.89 18.28
N TRP A 241 9.05 -4.78 17.65
CA TRP A 241 8.38 -4.75 16.35
C TRP A 241 9.37 -4.53 15.23
N GLN A 242 9.14 -5.15 14.09
CA GLN A 242 9.90 -4.95 12.88
C GLN A 242 8.99 -4.66 11.72
N MET A 243 9.37 -3.71 10.86
CA MET A 243 8.74 -3.46 9.57
C MET A 243 9.81 -3.55 8.47
N SER A 244 9.56 -4.40 7.46
CA SER A 244 10.41 -4.46 6.28
C SER A 244 9.97 -3.39 5.28
N VAL A 245 10.92 -2.56 4.84
CA VAL A 245 10.70 -1.52 3.84
C VAL A 245 11.35 -1.98 2.54
N THR A 246 10.55 -2.14 1.50
CA THR A 246 10.98 -2.77 0.23
C THR A 246 11.09 -1.78 -0.93
N ASP A 247 10.56 -0.57 -0.76
CA ASP A 247 10.60 0.51 -1.75
C ASP A 247 10.63 1.88 -1.05
N PRO A 248 11.34 2.88 -1.60
CA PRO A 248 11.36 4.24 -1.04
C PRO A 248 9.99 4.90 -0.88
N ALA A 249 9.00 4.55 -1.71
CA ALA A 249 7.65 5.08 -1.61
C ALA A 249 6.92 4.67 -0.31
N MET A 250 7.45 3.69 0.44
CA MET A 250 6.95 3.33 1.77
C MET A 250 7.50 4.23 2.89
N LEU A 251 8.41 5.15 2.57
CA LEU A 251 9.00 6.12 3.50
C LEU A 251 8.64 7.55 3.06
N GLU A 252 8.16 8.36 3.97
CA GLU A 252 7.97 9.78 3.76
C GLU A 252 8.80 10.57 4.76
N TRP A 253 9.67 11.44 4.26
CA TRP A 253 10.50 12.32 5.05
C TRP A 253 9.64 13.46 5.60
N LEU A 254 9.77 13.69 6.89
CA LEU A 254 9.11 14.83 7.53
C LEU A 254 10.12 15.97 7.72
N PRO A 255 9.70 17.20 7.54
CA PRO A 255 10.53 18.38 7.77
C PRO A 255 11.03 18.49 9.21
#